data_a8c84e6dd3fbc14e57dd64f9700497dd
#
_entry.id   a8c84e6dd3fbc14e57dd64f9700497dd
#
_cell.length_a   1.000
_cell.length_b   1.000
_cell.length_c   1.000
_cell.angle_alpha   90.00
_cell.angle_beta   90.00
_cell.angle_gamma   90.00
#
_symmetry.space_group_name_H-M   'P 1'
#
loop_
_entity.id
_entity.type
_entity.pdbx_description
1 polymer ?
#
loop_
_entity_poly.entity_id
_entity_poly.type
_entity_poly.pdbx_seq_one_letter_code
_entity_poly.pdbx_strand_id
1 'polypeptide(L)'
;LRGPGPGVGPPAARPAAAAEAGWPARRRRPRDADAGVLWVANSDYLARVPAFAAWVRRYRVLQGLTAAGLLVAVVGAGAVAARPVETDVVVDRLGTRDIVLCLDVSGSMIEYDGAVLKVFQELVDNFEGERIALSIFNSSSRTVFPLTDDYTLVQEELQAGIAALDQDPATFDYTGGTDDAEILEYAQFTAGTTANLSGASLIGDGLASCALQFDAEDTERSRSIILATDNYVSGEPIYTLPQAADLVASRDITLHGIFGGSQRYEGTPEETEYRETVESGGGLYFLADDPAAVQGMVDDVVAQQAVELDASPEVVVTDRPAGWFLVAVLGVALLLVVAWRVKE
;
A
#
# COMPACT_ATOMS: atom_id res chain seq x y z
N LEU A 1 -12.30 51.96 -16.80
CA LEU A 1 -11.75 53.35 -16.65
C LEU A 1 -10.23 53.27 -16.80
N ARG A 2 -9.88 53.69 -18.01
CA ARG A 2 -8.86 54.67 -18.42
C ARG A 2 -7.48 54.60 -17.76
N GLY A 3 -6.54 54.26 -18.55
CA GLY A 3 -5.33 54.63 -19.17
C GLY A 3 -4.73 56.04 -18.83
N PRO A 4 -3.68 56.60 -19.41
CA PRO A 4 -2.82 56.16 -20.50
C PRO A 4 -1.30 56.35 -20.20
N GLY A 5 -0.43 55.95 -21.14
CA GLY A 5 0.95 56.32 -21.24
C GLY A 5 1.10 57.84 -21.49
N PRO A 6 2.20 58.38 -21.92
CA PRO A 6 3.22 57.93 -22.88
C PRO A 6 4.67 58.45 -22.56
N GLY A 7 5.62 58.21 -23.42
CA GLY A 7 6.86 59.00 -23.44
C GLY A 7 7.96 58.43 -24.30
N VAL A 8 7.87 58.69 -25.57
CA VAL A 8 8.90 58.57 -26.59
C VAL A 8 9.87 59.74 -26.46
N GLY A 9 11.19 59.52 -26.56
CA GLY A 9 12.21 60.52 -26.80
C GLY A 9 13.31 59.95 -27.67
N PRO A 10 13.66 60.63 -28.77
CA PRO A 10 14.53 60.12 -29.80
C PRO A 10 16.00 60.55 -29.66
N PRO A 11 16.83 60.23 -30.64
CA PRO A 11 18.24 59.97 -30.49
C PRO A 11 19.11 61.19 -30.72
N ALA A 12 20.28 61.24 -30.14
CA ALA A 12 21.27 62.23 -30.45
C ALA A 12 22.55 61.58 -30.97
N ALA A 13 22.76 61.79 -32.22
CA ALA A 13 23.92 62.24 -32.94
C ALA A 13 25.33 61.84 -32.47
N ARG A 14 25.99 61.13 -33.37
CA ARG A 14 27.45 61.12 -33.51
C ARG A 14 28.01 62.55 -33.82
N PRO A 15 29.21 62.83 -33.40
CA PRO A 15 30.15 63.49 -34.29
C PRO A 15 31.43 62.69 -34.56
N ALA A 16 31.99 63.04 -35.69
CA ALA A 16 33.07 62.43 -36.43
C ALA A 16 34.48 62.77 -35.90
N ALA A 17 35.35 61.81 -36.20
CA ALA A 17 36.73 62.00 -36.61
C ALA A 17 37.62 63.09 -35.94
N ALA A 18 38.64 62.58 -35.26
CA ALA A 18 39.92 63.29 -35.25
C ALA A 18 41.08 62.30 -35.06
N ALA A 19 41.89 62.26 -36.08
CA ALA A 19 43.34 62.31 -36.06
C ALA A 19 44.16 61.17 -35.49
N GLU A 20 44.81 60.53 -36.39
CA GLU A 20 45.99 59.73 -36.26
C GLU A 20 47.06 60.43 -35.34
N ALA A 21 47.40 59.74 -34.25
CA ALA A 21 48.64 59.93 -33.54
C ALA A 21 49.33 58.59 -33.43
N GLY A 22 50.35 58.42 -34.26
CA GLY A 22 51.22 57.23 -34.28
C GLY A 22 51.89 57.02 -32.95
N TRP A 23 51.55 55.90 -32.33
CA TRP A 23 52.33 55.43 -31.21
C TRP A 23 53.50 54.63 -31.69
N PRO A 24 54.72 54.87 -31.13
CA PRO A 24 55.91 54.15 -31.51
C PRO A 24 55.70 52.68 -31.17
N ALA A 25 55.94 51.81 -32.11
CA ALA A 25 55.93 50.34 -31.94
C ALA A 25 56.79 49.99 -30.72
N ARG A 26 56.13 49.68 -29.63
CA ARG A 26 56.77 48.98 -28.49
C ARG A 26 57.40 47.72 -29.05
N ARG A 27 58.70 47.73 -29.17
CA ARG A 27 59.52 46.55 -29.34
C ARG A 27 59.03 45.55 -28.25
N ARG A 28 58.35 44.50 -28.67
CA ARG A 28 58.08 43.36 -27.79
C ARG A 28 59.44 42.84 -27.34
N ARG A 29 59.74 43.08 -26.06
CA ARG A 29 60.80 42.34 -25.42
C ARG A 29 60.40 40.84 -25.57
N PRO A 30 61.35 39.97 -25.92
CA PRO A 30 61.07 38.55 -25.85
C PRO A 30 60.56 38.24 -24.42
N ARG A 31 59.38 37.65 -24.30
CA ARG A 31 58.93 37.13 -23.04
C ARG A 31 60.01 36.18 -22.61
N ASP A 32 60.52 36.37 -21.39
CA ASP A 32 61.34 35.34 -20.65
C ASP A 32 60.57 34.07 -20.40
N ALA A 33 60.01 33.48 -21.46
CA ALA A 33 59.33 32.18 -21.44
C ALA A 33 60.39 31.01 -21.41
N ASP A 34 61.65 31.36 -21.59
CA ASP A 34 62.73 30.40 -21.60
C ASP A 34 63.57 30.34 -20.31
N ALA A 35 63.15 31.11 -19.27
CA ALA A 35 63.81 31.04 -17.96
C ALA A 35 63.49 29.73 -17.25
N GLY A 36 64.03 28.65 -17.69
CA GLY A 36 63.84 27.28 -17.18
C GLY A 36 63.97 26.18 -18.24
N VAL A 37 64.10 26.58 -19.51
CA VAL A 37 64.32 25.61 -20.59
C VAL A 37 65.83 25.44 -20.72
N LEU A 38 66.36 24.32 -20.21
CA LEU A 38 67.74 23.91 -20.43
C LEU A 38 67.83 23.25 -21.81
N TRP A 39 68.41 23.97 -22.79
CA TRP A 39 68.66 23.38 -24.10
C TRP A 39 69.81 22.38 -24.00
N VAL A 40 69.49 21.07 -24.10
CA VAL A 40 70.48 20.02 -24.08
C VAL A 40 70.75 19.58 -25.50
N ALA A 41 71.98 19.69 -25.95
CA ALA A 41 72.42 19.16 -27.23
C ALA A 41 72.39 17.65 -27.16
N ASN A 42 71.74 16.97 -28.13
CA ASN A 42 71.68 15.52 -28.26
C ASN A 42 70.65 14.85 -27.34
N SER A 43 69.37 15.29 -27.40
CA SER A 43 68.24 14.70 -26.64
C SER A 43 67.97 13.21 -26.98
N ASP A 44 68.38 12.76 -28.14
CA ASP A 44 68.20 11.33 -28.56
C ASP A 44 68.96 10.34 -27.66
N TYR A 45 70.02 10.79 -27.00
CA TYR A 45 70.78 10.00 -26.04
C TYR A 45 69.98 9.74 -24.73
N LEU A 46 69.18 10.70 -24.32
CA LEU A 46 68.37 10.57 -23.08
C LEU A 46 67.39 9.36 -23.15
N ALA A 47 66.83 9.09 -24.33
CA ALA A 47 65.92 7.97 -24.52
C ALA A 47 66.57 6.59 -24.32
N ARG A 48 67.91 6.53 -24.40
CA ARG A 48 68.71 5.29 -24.22
C ARG A 48 69.17 5.10 -22.79
N VAL A 49 69.02 6.12 -21.92
CA VAL A 49 69.38 6.01 -20.49
C VAL A 49 68.29 5.25 -19.77
N PRO A 50 68.57 4.08 -19.14
CA PRO A 50 67.56 3.25 -18.54
C PRO A 50 66.81 3.97 -17.40
N ALA A 51 67.46 4.83 -16.64
CA ALA A 51 66.84 5.61 -15.57
C ALA A 51 65.81 6.61 -16.15
N PHE A 52 66.11 7.26 -17.26
CA PHE A 52 65.19 8.18 -17.92
C PHE A 52 63.99 7.45 -18.53
N ALA A 53 64.21 6.33 -19.18
CA ALA A 53 63.16 5.48 -19.71
C ALA A 53 62.22 4.98 -18.60
N ALA A 54 62.74 4.62 -17.46
CA ALA A 54 61.97 4.21 -16.27
C ALA A 54 61.14 5.39 -15.73
N TRP A 55 61.73 6.58 -15.66
CA TRP A 55 61.03 7.79 -15.22
C TRP A 55 59.90 8.16 -16.18
N VAL A 56 60.13 8.18 -17.48
CA VAL A 56 59.10 8.48 -18.51
C VAL A 56 57.97 7.41 -18.47
N ARG A 57 58.29 6.15 -18.24
CA ARG A 57 57.27 5.09 -18.10
C ARG A 57 56.40 5.35 -16.86
N ARG A 58 57.02 5.66 -15.71
CA ARG A 58 56.33 6.01 -14.47
C ARG A 58 55.42 7.22 -14.69
N TYR A 59 55.91 8.25 -15.34
CA TYR A 59 55.16 9.46 -15.63
C TYR A 59 53.95 9.20 -16.56
N ARG A 60 54.14 8.40 -17.62
CA ARG A 60 53.02 7.99 -18.50
C ARG A 60 51.97 7.17 -17.79
N VAL A 61 52.39 6.27 -16.91
CA VAL A 61 51.45 5.45 -16.08
C VAL A 61 50.66 6.40 -15.15
N LEU A 62 51.33 7.34 -14.49
CA LEU A 62 50.65 8.33 -13.63
C LEU A 62 49.66 9.21 -14.42
N GLN A 63 50.07 9.66 -15.60
CA GLN A 63 49.16 10.41 -16.50
C GLN A 63 47.92 9.54 -16.91
N GLY A 64 48.15 8.28 -17.26
CA GLY A 64 47.09 7.33 -17.58
C GLY A 64 46.10 7.15 -16.40
N LEU A 65 46.65 6.96 -15.17
CA LEU A 65 45.84 6.85 -13.97
C LEU A 65 45.06 8.14 -13.65
N THR A 66 45.69 9.31 -13.88
CA THR A 66 45.00 10.61 -13.72
C THR A 66 43.84 10.75 -14.71
N ALA A 67 44.07 10.41 -15.98
CA ALA A 67 43.01 10.44 -16.99
C ALA A 67 41.86 9.45 -16.68
N ALA A 68 42.23 8.24 -16.26
CA ALA A 68 41.24 7.23 -15.84
C ALA A 68 40.43 7.70 -14.61
N GLY A 69 41.10 8.21 -13.58
CA GLY A 69 40.45 8.75 -12.38
C GLY A 69 39.49 9.91 -12.69
N LEU A 70 39.93 10.83 -13.59
CA LEU A 70 39.08 11.95 -14.04
C LEU A 70 37.84 11.42 -14.78
N LEU A 71 38.03 10.47 -15.68
CA LEU A 71 36.92 9.89 -16.44
C LEU A 71 35.91 9.21 -15.51
N VAL A 72 36.37 8.40 -14.54
CA VAL A 72 35.52 7.74 -13.55
C VAL A 72 34.77 8.79 -12.70
N ALA A 73 35.45 9.84 -12.25
CA ALA A 73 34.83 10.89 -11.46
C ALA A 73 33.75 11.64 -12.27
N VAL A 74 34.02 11.98 -13.54
CA VAL A 74 33.06 12.67 -14.43
C VAL A 74 31.86 11.77 -14.76
N VAL A 75 32.10 10.48 -15.07
CA VAL A 75 31.01 9.53 -15.32
C VAL A 75 30.16 9.33 -14.08
N GLY A 76 30.78 9.15 -12.91
CA GLY A 76 30.07 9.00 -11.65
C GLY A 76 29.24 10.26 -11.30
N ALA A 77 29.85 11.46 -11.44
CA ALA A 77 29.14 12.72 -11.21
C ALA A 77 28.01 12.95 -12.23
N GLY A 78 28.21 12.61 -13.50
CA GLY A 78 27.20 12.67 -14.54
C GLY A 78 26.03 11.73 -14.28
N ALA A 79 26.31 10.52 -13.83
CA ALA A 79 25.28 9.55 -13.46
C ALA A 79 24.47 10.00 -12.23
N VAL A 80 25.12 10.60 -11.21
CA VAL A 80 24.41 11.20 -10.06
C VAL A 80 23.54 12.38 -10.51
N ALA A 81 24.05 13.23 -11.41
CA ALA A 81 23.31 14.38 -11.95
C ALA A 81 22.13 13.97 -12.85
N ALA A 82 22.24 12.81 -13.52
CA ALA A 82 21.17 12.24 -14.33
C ALA A 82 20.03 11.63 -13.48
N ARG A 83 20.18 11.58 -12.14
CA ARG A 83 19.21 11.02 -11.20
C ARG A 83 18.67 9.66 -11.68
N PRO A 84 19.48 8.60 -11.62
CA PRO A 84 18.96 7.28 -11.98
C PRO A 84 17.82 6.92 -11.03
N VAL A 85 16.65 6.81 -11.62
CA VAL A 85 15.40 6.50 -10.95
C VAL A 85 15.16 5.02 -11.12
N GLU A 86 14.98 4.31 -10.03
CA GLU A 86 14.42 2.97 -10.02
C GLU A 86 12.90 3.13 -9.89
N THR A 87 12.19 2.73 -10.92
CA THR A 87 10.73 2.69 -10.89
C THR A 87 10.34 1.34 -10.34
N ASP A 88 10.10 1.27 -9.05
CA ASP A 88 9.41 0.16 -8.45
C ASP A 88 7.90 0.40 -8.68
N VAL A 89 7.30 -0.47 -9.48
CA VAL A 89 5.85 -0.53 -9.56
C VAL A 89 5.41 -1.26 -8.29
N VAL A 90 5.25 -0.50 -7.21
CA VAL A 90 4.60 -1.01 -6.00
C VAL A 90 3.12 -0.99 -6.33
N VAL A 91 2.62 -2.14 -6.76
CA VAL A 91 1.19 -2.38 -6.72
C VAL A 91 0.87 -2.60 -5.25
N ASP A 92 0.54 -1.53 -4.55
CA ASP A 92 0.06 -1.59 -3.16
C ASP A 92 -1.37 -2.17 -3.19
N ARG A 93 -1.43 -3.47 -3.53
CA ARG A 93 -2.68 -4.25 -3.56
C ARG A 93 -3.09 -4.69 -2.16
N LEU A 94 -2.18 -4.56 -1.22
CA LEU A 94 -2.35 -4.91 0.17
C LEU A 94 -2.87 -3.67 0.91
N GLY A 95 -4.12 -3.63 1.24
CA GLY A 95 -4.69 -2.53 2.02
C GLY A 95 -5.79 -1.72 1.33
N THR A 96 -6.31 -2.20 0.18
CA THR A 96 -7.41 -1.53 -0.53
C THR A 96 -8.77 -2.19 -0.30
N ARG A 97 -8.87 -3.11 0.67
CA ARG A 97 -10.10 -3.85 0.96
C ARG A 97 -10.59 -3.59 2.38
N ASP A 98 -11.89 -3.47 2.51
CA ASP A 98 -12.59 -3.40 3.79
C ASP A 98 -13.63 -4.51 3.83
N ILE A 99 -13.57 -5.34 4.87
CA ILE A 99 -14.45 -6.50 5.05
C ILE A 99 -15.17 -6.38 6.39
N VAL A 100 -16.49 -6.40 6.37
CA VAL A 100 -17.30 -6.45 7.59
C VAL A 100 -17.89 -7.85 7.74
N LEU A 101 -17.48 -8.54 8.81
CA LEU A 101 -18.07 -9.80 9.23
C LEU A 101 -19.34 -9.50 10.03
N CYS A 102 -20.48 -9.94 9.55
CA CYS A 102 -21.80 -9.62 10.09
C CYS A 102 -22.47 -10.92 10.56
N LEU A 103 -22.55 -11.12 11.87
CA LEU A 103 -23.02 -12.39 12.45
C LEU A 103 -24.33 -12.20 13.20
N ASP A 104 -25.35 -12.98 12.84
CA ASP A 104 -26.57 -13.17 13.59
C ASP A 104 -26.29 -14.08 14.80
N VAL A 105 -26.47 -13.54 16.02
CA VAL A 105 -26.31 -14.29 17.28
C VAL A 105 -27.67 -14.56 17.93
N SER A 106 -28.70 -14.79 17.13
CA SER A 106 -30.03 -15.16 17.61
C SER A 106 -30.06 -16.62 18.11
N GLY A 107 -31.10 -16.96 18.86
CA GLY A 107 -31.21 -18.28 19.44
C GLY A 107 -31.27 -19.46 18.45
N SER A 108 -31.66 -19.20 17.21
CA SER A 108 -31.68 -20.20 16.14
C SER A 108 -30.29 -20.46 15.55
N MET A 109 -29.37 -19.50 15.71
CA MET A 109 -28.00 -19.57 15.22
C MET A 109 -27.00 -20.25 16.16
N ILE A 110 -27.37 -20.47 17.44
CA ILE A 110 -26.45 -21.01 18.47
C ILE A 110 -25.71 -22.28 18.00
N GLU A 111 -26.40 -23.17 17.24
CA GLU A 111 -25.80 -24.40 16.71
C GLU A 111 -24.71 -24.13 15.65
N TYR A 112 -24.76 -22.97 15.01
CA TYR A 112 -23.91 -22.61 13.87
C TYR A 112 -22.87 -21.51 14.17
N ASP A 113 -23.10 -20.70 15.20
CA ASP A 113 -22.29 -19.50 15.50
C ASP A 113 -20.80 -19.79 15.66
N GLY A 114 -20.46 -20.85 16.42
CA GLY A 114 -19.08 -21.27 16.62
C GLY A 114 -18.42 -21.74 15.33
N ALA A 115 -19.18 -22.45 14.47
CA ALA A 115 -18.68 -22.91 13.18
C ALA A 115 -18.44 -21.72 12.22
N VAL A 116 -19.36 -20.76 12.18
CA VAL A 116 -19.24 -19.53 11.37
C VAL A 116 -18.04 -18.69 11.80
N LEU A 117 -17.81 -18.51 13.11
CA LEU A 117 -16.65 -17.78 13.59
C LEU A 117 -15.32 -18.47 13.25
N LYS A 118 -15.29 -19.81 13.22
CA LYS A 118 -14.11 -20.56 12.74
C LYS A 118 -13.88 -20.32 11.25
N VAL A 119 -14.95 -20.26 10.44
CA VAL A 119 -14.87 -19.86 9.03
C VAL A 119 -14.29 -18.45 8.91
N PHE A 120 -14.76 -17.49 9.71
CA PHE A 120 -14.24 -16.13 9.73
C PHE A 120 -12.76 -16.09 10.13
N GLN A 121 -12.35 -16.90 11.10
CA GLN A 121 -10.95 -17.01 11.52
C GLN A 121 -10.07 -17.54 10.37
N GLU A 122 -10.50 -18.60 9.69
CA GLU A 122 -9.78 -19.16 8.54
C GLU A 122 -9.70 -18.16 7.37
N LEU A 123 -10.74 -17.36 7.13
CA LEU A 123 -10.71 -16.28 6.15
C LEU A 123 -9.64 -15.24 6.51
N VAL A 124 -9.61 -14.80 7.76
CA VAL A 124 -8.67 -13.81 8.26
C VAL A 124 -7.23 -14.30 8.18
N ASP A 125 -6.97 -15.57 8.40
CA ASP A 125 -5.64 -16.18 8.27
C ASP A 125 -5.06 -16.10 6.84
N ASN A 126 -5.93 -15.92 5.84
CA ASN A 126 -5.53 -15.79 4.43
C ASN A 126 -5.46 -14.34 3.94
N PHE A 127 -5.77 -13.37 4.80
CA PHE A 127 -5.75 -11.95 4.44
C PHE A 127 -4.41 -11.29 4.79
N GLU A 128 -3.99 -10.35 3.95
CA GLU A 128 -2.77 -9.57 4.13
C GLU A 128 -3.04 -8.09 3.77
N GLY A 129 -3.25 -7.25 4.80
CA GLY A 129 -3.40 -5.80 4.62
C GLY A 129 -4.85 -5.30 4.43
N GLU A 130 -5.85 -6.18 4.47
CA GLU A 130 -7.27 -5.82 4.52
C GLU A 130 -7.62 -5.22 5.90
N ARG A 131 -8.60 -4.30 5.93
CA ARG A 131 -9.22 -3.91 7.19
C ARG A 131 -10.46 -4.76 7.42
N ILE A 132 -10.58 -5.28 8.62
CA ILE A 132 -11.64 -6.22 9.01
C ILE A 132 -12.40 -5.61 10.18
N ALA A 133 -13.72 -5.75 10.19
CA ALA A 133 -14.60 -5.47 11.32
C ALA A 133 -15.47 -6.68 11.65
N LEU A 134 -15.85 -6.81 12.91
CA LEU A 134 -16.88 -7.79 13.33
C LEU A 134 -18.03 -7.05 13.99
N SER A 135 -19.22 -7.29 13.48
CA SER A 135 -20.48 -6.87 14.06
C SER A 135 -21.37 -8.08 14.32
N ILE A 136 -21.94 -8.10 15.49
CA ILE A 136 -22.93 -9.12 15.86
C ILE A 136 -24.29 -8.46 16.05
N PHE A 137 -25.35 -9.18 15.72
CA PHE A 137 -26.72 -8.65 15.86
C PHE A 137 -27.72 -9.74 16.26
N ASN A 138 -28.83 -9.29 16.83
CA ASN A 138 -30.03 -10.04 17.10
C ASN A 138 -31.22 -9.07 16.97
N SER A 139 -31.79 -8.53 18.05
CA SER A 139 -32.78 -7.43 18.00
C SER A 139 -32.15 -6.04 17.95
N SER A 140 -30.87 -5.93 18.15
CA SER A 140 -30.02 -4.76 17.94
C SER A 140 -28.62 -5.20 17.56
N SER A 141 -27.83 -4.28 17.01
CA SER A 141 -26.47 -4.57 16.54
C SER A 141 -25.42 -4.00 17.49
N ARG A 142 -24.31 -4.73 17.63
CA ARG A 142 -23.12 -4.32 18.38
C ARG A 142 -21.86 -4.59 17.56
N THR A 143 -21.03 -3.59 17.39
CA THR A 143 -19.69 -3.76 16.83
C THR A 143 -18.78 -4.37 17.90
N VAL A 144 -18.19 -5.53 17.61
CA VAL A 144 -17.19 -6.17 18.47
C VAL A 144 -15.88 -5.43 18.34
N PHE A 145 -15.41 -5.26 17.08
CA PHE A 145 -14.31 -4.36 16.74
C PHE A 145 -14.59 -3.66 15.40
N PRO A 146 -14.20 -2.38 15.26
CA PRO A 146 -14.37 -1.62 14.04
C PRO A 146 -13.34 -2.02 12.98
N LEU A 147 -13.44 -1.49 11.77
CA LEU A 147 -12.48 -1.72 10.69
C LEU A 147 -11.04 -1.45 11.16
N THR A 148 -10.22 -2.49 11.18
CA THR A 148 -8.83 -2.47 11.63
C THR A 148 -7.98 -3.42 10.80
N ASP A 149 -6.70 -3.11 10.66
CA ASP A 149 -5.64 -3.95 10.09
C ASP A 149 -4.75 -4.58 11.18
N ASP A 150 -5.14 -4.42 12.46
CA ASP A 150 -4.50 -5.11 13.58
C ASP A 150 -4.98 -6.56 13.68
N TYR A 151 -4.34 -7.45 12.91
CA TYR A 151 -4.68 -8.87 12.90
C TYR A 151 -4.52 -9.57 14.25
N THR A 152 -3.68 -9.03 15.14
CA THR A 152 -3.54 -9.58 16.50
C THR A 152 -4.84 -9.37 17.26
N LEU A 153 -5.37 -8.15 17.23
CA LEU A 153 -6.66 -7.83 17.84
C LEU A 153 -7.79 -8.66 17.21
N VAL A 154 -7.83 -8.74 15.88
CA VAL A 154 -8.86 -9.50 15.15
C VAL A 154 -8.86 -10.96 15.58
N GLN A 155 -7.69 -11.60 15.62
CA GLN A 155 -7.56 -13.00 16.04
C GLN A 155 -7.94 -13.22 17.49
N GLU A 156 -7.54 -12.32 18.41
CA GLU A 156 -7.90 -12.40 19.82
C GLU A 156 -9.42 -12.30 20.03
N GLU A 157 -10.09 -11.36 19.35
CA GLU A 157 -11.53 -11.16 19.45
C GLU A 157 -12.33 -12.29 18.78
N LEU A 158 -11.89 -12.82 17.63
CA LEU A 158 -12.51 -13.98 17.00
C LEU A 158 -12.37 -15.23 17.89
N GLN A 159 -11.19 -15.42 18.51
CA GLN A 159 -10.96 -16.55 19.40
C GLN A 159 -11.83 -16.46 20.69
N ALA A 160 -11.98 -15.24 21.23
CA ALA A 160 -12.89 -15.00 22.34
C ALA A 160 -14.35 -15.28 21.94
N GLY A 161 -14.77 -14.88 20.75
CA GLY A 161 -16.08 -15.18 20.21
C GLY A 161 -16.31 -16.67 20.01
N ILE A 162 -15.34 -17.39 19.45
CA ILE A 162 -15.41 -18.85 19.30
C ILE A 162 -15.57 -19.52 20.69
N ALA A 163 -14.75 -19.13 21.66
CA ALA A 163 -14.85 -19.68 23.02
C ALA A 163 -16.24 -19.45 23.64
N ALA A 164 -16.85 -18.28 23.38
CA ALA A 164 -18.15 -17.92 23.90
C ALA A 164 -19.33 -18.57 23.15
N LEU A 165 -19.21 -18.78 21.83
CA LEU A 165 -20.31 -19.21 20.97
C LEU A 165 -20.22 -20.69 20.51
N ASP A 166 -19.06 -21.35 20.67
CA ASP A 166 -18.91 -22.79 20.34
C ASP A 166 -19.48 -23.69 21.45
N GLN A 167 -20.74 -23.45 21.74
CA GLN A 167 -21.48 -24.13 22.82
C GLN A 167 -22.43 -25.16 22.23
N ASP A 168 -22.57 -26.33 22.90
CA ASP A 168 -23.62 -27.29 22.54
C ASP A 168 -24.94 -26.83 23.18
N PRO A 169 -25.97 -26.46 22.39
CA PRO A 169 -27.27 -26.04 22.92
C PRO A 169 -27.94 -27.08 23.85
N ALA A 170 -27.56 -28.33 23.69
CA ALA A 170 -28.07 -29.44 24.55
C ALA A 170 -27.49 -29.37 25.98
N THR A 171 -26.40 -28.65 26.19
CA THR A 171 -25.75 -28.46 27.51
C THR A 171 -26.33 -27.28 28.29
N PHE A 172 -27.09 -26.37 27.61
CA PHE A 172 -27.75 -25.26 28.31
C PHE A 172 -28.86 -25.79 29.23
N ASP A 173 -28.56 -25.87 30.52
CA ASP A 173 -29.58 -26.15 31.53
C ASP A 173 -30.41 -24.88 31.84
N TYR A 174 -31.51 -24.71 31.13
CA TYR A 174 -32.47 -23.62 31.35
C TYR A 174 -33.17 -23.65 32.72
N THR A 175 -32.84 -24.61 33.59
CA THR A 175 -33.48 -24.77 34.90
C THR A 175 -32.91 -23.91 36.01
N GLY A 176 -31.95 -23.01 35.68
CA GLY A 176 -31.59 -21.89 36.57
C GLY A 176 -30.43 -22.14 37.51
N GLY A 177 -29.49 -22.97 37.15
CA GLY A 177 -28.19 -23.04 37.82
C GLY A 177 -27.32 -21.89 37.32
N THR A 178 -27.12 -20.85 38.10
CA THR A 178 -26.37 -19.63 37.76
C THR A 178 -24.86 -19.79 37.83
N ASP A 179 -24.32 -21.00 37.84
CA ASP A 179 -22.92 -21.32 38.04
C ASP A 179 -22.19 -21.77 36.77
N ASP A 180 -22.86 -21.80 35.60
CA ASP A 180 -22.21 -22.20 34.36
C ASP A 180 -21.44 -21.03 33.73
N ALA A 181 -20.12 -21.11 33.84
CA ALA A 181 -19.20 -20.13 33.25
C ALA A 181 -19.46 -19.93 31.76
N GLU A 182 -19.85 -20.99 31.08
CA GLU A 182 -20.17 -21.02 29.64
C GLU A 182 -21.37 -20.13 29.29
N ILE A 183 -22.46 -20.19 30.05
CA ILE A 183 -23.64 -19.34 29.87
C ILE A 183 -23.26 -17.87 30.10
N LEU A 184 -22.39 -17.62 31.06
CA LEU A 184 -21.94 -16.27 31.36
C LEU A 184 -21.06 -15.70 30.22
N GLU A 185 -20.16 -16.49 29.66
CA GLU A 185 -19.34 -16.11 28.50
C GLU A 185 -20.19 -15.80 27.27
N TYR A 186 -21.15 -16.67 26.94
CA TYR A 186 -22.13 -16.41 25.89
C TYR A 186 -22.89 -15.11 26.12
N ALA A 187 -23.44 -14.93 27.33
CA ALA A 187 -24.21 -13.73 27.67
C ALA A 187 -23.36 -12.45 27.66
N GLN A 188 -22.09 -12.54 28.03
CA GLN A 188 -21.15 -11.40 27.95
C GLN A 188 -20.81 -11.08 26.52
N PHE A 189 -20.51 -12.07 25.69
CA PHE A 189 -20.17 -11.86 24.29
C PHE A 189 -21.35 -11.30 23.50
N THR A 190 -22.57 -11.78 23.73
CA THR A 190 -23.78 -11.31 23.03
C THR A 190 -24.45 -10.11 23.70
N ALA A 191 -23.86 -9.58 24.81
CA ALA A 191 -24.43 -8.43 25.53
C ALA A 191 -24.63 -7.22 24.61
N GLY A 192 -25.79 -6.58 24.72
CA GLY A 192 -26.17 -5.42 23.90
C GLY A 192 -26.87 -5.74 22.59
N THR A 193 -26.96 -7.02 22.18
CA THR A 193 -27.68 -7.41 20.96
C THR A 193 -29.17 -7.67 21.19
N THR A 194 -29.59 -7.77 22.45
CA THR A 194 -30.99 -8.06 22.87
C THR A 194 -31.66 -6.86 23.54
N ALA A 195 -31.29 -5.64 23.15
CA ALA A 195 -31.83 -4.43 23.76
C ALA A 195 -33.32 -4.18 23.47
N ASN A 196 -33.82 -4.72 22.36
CA ASN A 196 -35.23 -4.63 21.97
C ASN A 196 -35.95 -5.94 22.33
N LEU A 197 -36.81 -5.90 23.33
CA LEU A 197 -37.59 -7.06 23.76
C LEU A 197 -38.72 -7.43 22.81
N SER A 198 -38.99 -6.65 21.77
CA SER A 198 -40.13 -6.81 20.86
C SER A 198 -39.78 -7.61 19.60
N GLY A 199 -38.54 -8.06 19.46
CA GLY A 199 -38.10 -8.84 18.31
C GLY A 199 -36.79 -9.56 18.57
N ALA A 200 -36.49 -10.49 17.71
CA ALA A 200 -35.24 -11.22 17.66
C ALA A 200 -34.88 -11.46 16.20
N SER A 201 -33.58 -11.60 15.89
CA SER A 201 -33.12 -11.90 14.53
C SER A 201 -33.65 -10.90 13.51
N LEU A 202 -33.37 -9.59 13.74
CA LEU A 202 -33.76 -8.51 12.82
C LEU A 202 -32.67 -8.37 11.74
N ILE A 203 -32.65 -9.33 10.79
CA ILE A 203 -31.58 -9.53 9.81
C ILE A 203 -31.35 -8.29 8.97
N GLY A 204 -32.40 -7.67 8.43
CA GLY A 204 -32.31 -6.47 7.62
C GLY A 204 -31.70 -5.29 8.38
N ASP A 205 -32.07 -5.11 9.67
CA ASP A 205 -31.53 -4.07 10.53
C ASP A 205 -30.06 -4.36 10.86
N GLY A 206 -29.72 -5.63 11.09
CA GLY A 206 -28.34 -6.12 11.28
C GLY A 206 -27.46 -5.81 10.09
N LEU A 207 -27.91 -6.20 8.90
CA LEU A 207 -27.20 -5.94 7.64
C LEU A 207 -27.03 -4.43 7.37
N ALA A 208 -28.10 -3.64 7.58
CA ALA A 208 -28.01 -2.19 7.44
C ALA A 208 -26.98 -1.58 8.40
N SER A 209 -26.94 -2.07 9.65
CA SER A 209 -25.92 -1.63 10.64
C SER A 209 -24.50 -2.00 10.22
N CYS A 210 -24.30 -3.18 9.63
CA CYS A 210 -23.00 -3.59 9.08
C CYS A 210 -22.60 -2.71 7.89
N ALA A 211 -23.53 -2.36 7.01
CA ALA A 211 -23.27 -1.47 5.88
C ALA A 211 -22.84 -0.05 6.31
N LEU A 212 -23.24 0.40 7.48
CA LEU A 212 -22.89 1.71 8.02
C LEU A 212 -21.52 1.75 8.73
N GLN A 213 -20.81 0.62 8.83
CA GLN A 213 -19.48 0.58 9.47
C GLN A 213 -18.34 1.01 8.54
N PHE A 214 -18.58 1.05 7.24
CA PHE A 214 -17.58 1.50 6.29
C PHE A 214 -17.38 3.01 6.41
N ASP A 215 -16.14 3.38 6.67
CA ASP A 215 -15.64 4.75 6.62
C ASP A 215 -14.98 5.06 5.26
N ALA A 216 -14.46 6.25 5.10
CA ALA A 216 -13.65 6.64 3.94
C ALA A 216 -14.31 6.32 2.58
N GLU A 217 -15.61 6.65 2.42
CA GLU A 217 -16.39 6.41 1.20
C GLU A 217 -15.76 7.03 -0.06
N ASP A 218 -14.98 8.09 0.10
CA ASP A 218 -14.31 8.81 -0.99
C ASP A 218 -13.02 8.11 -1.48
N THR A 219 -12.64 6.98 -0.88
CA THR A 219 -11.43 6.23 -1.28
C THR A 219 -11.78 5.06 -2.20
N GLU A 220 -10.90 4.79 -3.16
CA GLU A 220 -10.99 3.61 -4.03
C GLU A 220 -10.65 2.33 -3.25
N ARG A 221 -11.55 1.90 -2.37
CA ARG A 221 -11.43 0.66 -1.60
C ARG A 221 -12.58 -0.27 -1.98
N SER A 222 -12.28 -1.52 -2.24
CA SER A 222 -13.28 -2.56 -2.39
C SER A 222 -13.93 -2.84 -1.02
N ARG A 223 -15.25 -2.98 -0.99
CA ARG A 223 -16.02 -3.17 0.24
C ARG A 223 -16.86 -4.42 0.14
N SER A 224 -16.78 -5.26 1.16
CA SER A 224 -17.56 -6.49 1.22
C SER A 224 -18.15 -6.71 2.60
N ILE A 225 -19.36 -7.23 2.65
CA ILE A 225 -19.99 -7.76 3.86
C ILE A 225 -20.11 -9.27 3.70
N ILE A 226 -19.71 -10.02 4.72
CA ILE A 226 -20.01 -11.44 4.84
C ILE A 226 -21.07 -11.58 5.93
N LEU A 227 -22.31 -11.77 5.51
CA LEU A 227 -23.44 -11.95 6.41
C LEU A 227 -23.61 -13.43 6.74
N ALA A 228 -23.74 -13.75 8.03
CA ALA A 228 -24.06 -15.09 8.49
C ALA A 228 -25.36 -15.08 9.27
N THR A 229 -26.38 -15.80 8.81
CA THR A 229 -27.72 -15.88 9.41
C THR A 229 -28.48 -17.08 8.84
N ASP A 230 -29.50 -17.56 9.55
CA ASP A 230 -30.51 -18.50 9.06
C ASP A 230 -31.74 -17.84 8.42
N ASN A 231 -31.71 -16.50 8.33
CA ASN A 231 -32.77 -15.65 7.82
C ASN A 231 -34.14 -15.88 8.48
N TYR A 232 -34.17 -16.37 9.71
CA TYR A 232 -35.42 -16.57 10.45
C TYR A 232 -35.77 -15.33 11.27
N VAL A 233 -36.57 -14.42 10.66
CA VAL A 233 -36.97 -13.15 11.27
C VAL A 233 -38.05 -13.36 12.32
N SER A 234 -37.84 -12.80 13.52
CA SER A 234 -38.84 -12.78 14.58
C SER A 234 -39.06 -11.35 15.07
N GLY A 235 -40.10 -10.69 14.59
CA GLY A 235 -40.44 -9.31 14.92
C GLY A 235 -40.69 -8.44 13.69
N GLU A 236 -40.71 -7.13 13.89
CA GLU A 236 -40.90 -6.15 12.83
C GLU A 236 -39.61 -5.33 12.65
N PRO A 237 -38.75 -5.67 11.65
CA PRO A 237 -37.54 -4.93 11.36
C PRO A 237 -37.87 -3.58 10.70
N ILE A 238 -36.98 -2.61 10.81
CA ILE A 238 -37.02 -1.34 10.08
C ILE A 238 -36.74 -1.58 8.60
N TYR A 239 -35.75 -2.44 8.32
CA TYR A 239 -35.38 -2.89 6.99
C TYR A 239 -35.70 -4.37 6.83
N THR A 240 -36.35 -4.77 5.74
CA THR A 240 -36.34 -6.17 5.30
C THR A 240 -34.98 -6.53 4.74
N LEU A 241 -34.66 -7.82 4.63
CA LEU A 241 -33.38 -8.25 4.04
C LEU A 241 -33.16 -7.68 2.62
N PRO A 242 -34.14 -7.73 1.68
CA PRO A 242 -33.98 -7.11 0.36
C PRO A 242 -33.72 -5.58 0.42
N GLN A 243 -34.41 -4.86 1.32
CA GLN A 243 -34.20 -3.42 1.47
C GLN A 243 -32.82 -3.07 2.01
N ALA A 244 -32.31 -3.87 2.93
CA ALA A 244 -30.94 -3.73 3.44
C ALA A 244 -29.91 -4.08 2.36
N ALA A 245 -30.17 -5.09 1.54
CA ALA A 245 -29.33 -5.43 0.39
C ALA A 245 -29.30 -4.30 -0.67
N ASP A 246 -30.43 -3.64 -0.91
CA ASP A 246 -30.48 -2.43 -1.76
C ASP A 246 -29.61 -1.29 -1.18
N LEU A 247 -29.62 -1.11 0.14
CA LEU A 247 -28.74 -0.16 0.81
C LEU A 247 -27.27 -0.52 0.61
N VAL A 248 -26.90 -1.79 0.80
CA VAL A 248 -25.55 -2.33 0.58
C VAL A 248 -25.10 -2.06 -0.85
N ALA A 249 -25.90 -2.41 -1.83
CA ALA A 249 -25.62 -2.17 -3.26
C ALA A 249 -25.48 -0.68 -3.59
N SER A 250 -26.31 0.19 -2.99
CA SER A 250 -26.25 1.64 -3.21
C SER A 250 -24.96 2.30 -2.69
N ARG A 251 -24.19 1.59 -1.85
CA ARG A 251 -22.91 2.02 -1.29
C ARG A 251 -21.71 1.33 -1.93
N ASP A 252 -21.91 0.65 -3.06
CA ASP A 252 -20.88 -0.12 -3.76
C ASP A 252 -20.22 -1.17 -2.84
N ILE A 253 -21.04 -1.87 -2.05
CA ILE A 253 -20.62 -2.95 -1.15
C ILE A 253 -21.11 -4.29 -1.72
N THR A 254 -20.25 -5.28 -1.82
CA THR A 254 -20.61 -6.64 -2.22
C THR A 254 -21.10 -7.43 -1.01
N LEU A 255 -22.26 -8.08 -1.13
CA LEU A 255 -22.84 -8.90 -0.08
C LEU A 255 -22.59 -10.38 -0.35
N HIS A 256 -21.76 -11.02 0.48
CA HIS A 256 -21.60 -12.49 0.52
C HIS A 256 -22.41 -13.07 1.67
N GLY A 257 -22.81 -14.32 1.55
CA GLY A 257 -23.69 -14.97 2.54
C GLY A 257 -23.20 -16.33 2.99
N ILE A 258 -23.25 -16.56 4.32
CA ILE A 258 -23.14 -17.85 4.94
C ILE A 258 -24.50 -18.17 5.58
N PHE A 259 -25.19 -19.16 5.06
CA PHE A 259 -26.48 -19.57 5.63
C PHE A 259 -26.27 -20.48 6.84
N GLY A 260 -26.75 -20.05 7.99
CA GLY A 260 -26.73 -20.80 9.25
C GLY A 260 -27.75 -21.93 9.26
N GLY A 261 -27.50 -22.95 8.49
CA GLY A 261 -28.38 -24.10 8.37
C GLY A 261 -27.70 -25.29 7.70
N SER A 262 -28.27 -26.47 7.86
CA SER A 262 -27.82 -27.65 7.16
C SER A 262 -28.61 -27.86 5.87
N GLN A 263 -28.16 -28.78 5.01
CA GLN A 263 -28.84 -29.16 3.76
C GLN A 263 -30.35 -29.45 3.90
N ARG A 264 -30.84 -29.79 5.09
CA ARG A 264 -32.29 -29.99 5.34
C ARG A 264 -33.12 -28.72 5.22
N TYR A 265 -32.48 -27.55 5.29
CA TYR A 265 -33.15 -26.24 5.12
C TYR A 265 -33.11 -25.72 3.68
N GLU A 266 -32.42 -26.43 2.77
CA GLU A 266 -32.42 -26.07 1.36
C GLU A 266 -33.85 -26.05 0.79
N GLY A 267 -34.18 -24.98 0.08
CA GLY A 267 -35.50 -24.78 -0.52
C GLY A 267 -36.59 -24.32 0.45
N THR A 268 -36.24 -23.99 1.71
CA THR A 268 -37.17 -23.22 2.56
C THR A 268 -37.35 -21.81 2.05
N PRO A 269 -38.44 -21.12 2.38
CA PRO A 269 -38.65 -19.74 1.98
C PRO A 269 -37.50 -18.80 2.46
N GLU A 270 -37.05 -19.01 3.69
CA GLU A 270 -36.00 -18.22 4.34
C GLU A 270 -34.66 -18.41 3.63
N GLU A 271 -34.27 -19.64 3.34
CA GLU A 271 -33.06 -19.97 2.63
C GLU A 271 -33.11 -19.43 1.19
N THR A 272 -34.23 -19.62 0.51
CA THR A 272 -34.41 -19.18 -0.87
C THR A 272 -34.31 -17.66 -0.99
N GLU A 273 -35.03 -16.90 -0.12
CA GLU A 273 -34.94 -15.43 -0.08
C GLU A 273 -33.50 -14.97 0.19
N TYR A 274 -32.81 -15.58 1.13
CA TYR A 274 -31.45 -15.25 1.50
C TYR A 274 -30.49 -15.48 0.31
N ARG A 275 -30.50 -16.66 -0.27
CA ARG A 275 -29.68 -17.03 -1.42
C ARG A 275 -29.93 -16.11 -2.62
N GLU A 276 -31.21 -15.90 -2.99
CA GLU A 276 -31.55 -15.02 -4.10
C GLU A 276 -31.09 -13.58 -3.85
N THR A 277 -31.19 -13.09 -2.62
CA THR A 277 -30.73 -11.75 -2.24
C THR A 277 -29.22 -11.61 -2.40
N VAL A 278 -28.45 -12.58 -1.92
CA VAL A 278 -26.98 -12.59 -2.02
C VAL A 278 -26.53 -12.71 -3.48
N GLU A 279 -27.05 -13.70 -4.21
CA GLU A 279 -26.66 -13.97 -5.60
C GLU A 279 -27.06 -12.85 -6.56
N SER A 280 -28.22 -12.19 -6.33
CA SER A 280 -28.66 -11.06 -7.17
C SER A 280 -27.76 -9.84 -7.04
N GLY A 281 -27.08 -9.68 -5.90
CA GLY A 281 -26.07 -8.66 -5.65
C GLY A 281 -24.66 -9.01 -6.18
N GLY A 282 -24.52 -10.16 -6.86
CA GLY A 282 -23.22 -10.63 -7.37
C GLY A 282 -22.35 -11.27 -6.28
N GLY A 283 -22.88 -11.53 -5.09
CA GLY A 283 -22.16 -12.17 -4.01
C GLY A 283 -22.20 -13.70 -4.09
N LEU A 284 -21.44 -14.31 -3.19
CA LEU A 284 -21.33 -15.76 -3.07
C LEU A 284 -22.18 -16.25 -1.91
N TYR A 285 -22.84 -17.37 -2.11
CA TYR A 285 -23.67 -18.03 -1.11
C TYR A 285 -23.09 -19.37 -0.71
N PHE A 286 -23.02 -19.65 0.60
CA PHE A 286 -22.53 -20.91 1.16
C PHE A 286 -23.39 -21.37 2.34
N LEU A 287 -23.34 -22.66 2.61
CA LEU A 287 -23.91 -23.26 3.82
C LEU A 287 -22.85 -23.33 4.93
N ALA A 288 -23.24 -23.06 6.16
CA ALA A 288 -22.30 -23.07 7.30
C ALA A 288 -21.73 -24.46 7.61
N ASP A 289 -22.44 -25.54 7.24
CA ASP A 289 -22.03 -26.93 7.46
C ASP A 289 -21.23 -27.55 6.29
N ASP A 290 -20.94 -26.78 5.23
CA ASP A 290 -20.12 -27.24 4.10
C ASP A 290 -18.63 -26.89 4.30
N PRO A 291 -17.76 -27.86 4.62
CA PRO A 291 -16.32 -27.60 4.82
C PRO A 291 -15.61 -27.11 3.54
N ALA A 292 -16.18 -27.39 2.35
CA ALA A 292 -15.62 -26.90 1.09
C ALA A 292 -16.00 -25.45 0.82
N ALA A 293 -17.01 -24.92 1.50
CA ALA A 293 -17.50 -23.57 1.36
C ALA A 293 -16.43 -22.54 1.76
N VAL A 294 -15.68 -22.81 2.83
CA VAL A 294 -14.64 -21.91 3.34
C VAL A 294 -13.56 -21.65 2.29
N GLN A 295 -13.01 -22.70 1.71
CA GLN A 295 -11.97 -22.57 0.68
C GLN A 295 -12.52 -21.88 -0.58
N GLY A 296 -13.75 -22.24 -1.00
CA GLY A 296 -14.39 -21.60 -2.15
C GLY A 296 -14.62 -20.10 -1.91
N MET A 297 -15.02 -19.70 -0.70
CA MET A 297 -15.19 -18.28 -0.35
C MET A 297 -13.86 -17.54 -0.32
N VAL A 298 -12.81 -18.11 0.27
CA VAL A 298 -11.46 -17.54 0.27
C VAL A 298 -10.98 -17.33 -1.16
N ASP A 299 -11.04 -18.38 -1.98
CA ASP A 299 -10.53 -18.34 -3.34
C ASP A 299 -11.30 -17.34 -4.21
N ASP A 300 -12.62 -17.28 -4.08
CA ASP A 300 -13.47 -16.40 -4.88
C ASP A 300 -13.46 -14.95 -4.38
N VAL A 301 -13.48 -14.70 -3.07
CA VAL A 301 -13.32 -13.35 -2.51
C VAL A 301 -11.97 -12.77 -2.92
N VAL A 302 -10.91 -13.58 -2.90
CA VAL A 302 -9.58 -13.19 -3.39
C VAL A 302 -9.57 -13.01 -4.91
N ALA A 303 -10.23 -13.88 -5.68
CA ALA A 303 -10.22 -13.83 -7.15
C ALA A 303 -11.09 -12.71 -7.73
N GLN A 304 -12.30 -12.48 -7.22
CA GLN A 304 -13.17 -11.39 -7.69
C GLN A 304 -12.54 -10.03 -7.44
N GLN A 305 -11.87 -9.87 -6.32
CA GLN A 305 -11.20 -8.62 -5.97
C GLN A 305 -9.90 -8.38 -6.74
N ALA A 306 -9.26 -9.42 -7.28
CA ALA A 306 -8.10 -9.26 -8.17
C ALA A 306 -8.48 -8.69 -9.56
N VAL A 307 -9.73 -8.84 -9.98
CA VAL A 307 -10.23 -8.36 -11.28
C VAL A 307 -10.70 -6.90 -11.23
N GLU A 308 -11.24 -6.45 -10.10
CA GLU A 308 -11.71 -5.06 -9.94
C GLU A 308 -10.59 -4.02 -9.81
N LEU A 309 -9.40 -4.43 -9.40
CA LEU A 309 -8.24 -3.56 -9.25
C LEU A 309 -7.36 -3.55 -10.51
N ASP A 310 -7.93 -3.23 -11.67
CA ASP A 310 -7.18 -2.69 -12.81
C ASP A 310 -6.85 -1.19 -12.54
N ALA A 311 -6.60 -0.88 -11.27
CA ALA A 311 -6.19 0.44 -10.81
C ALA A 311 -4.82 0.75 -11.40
N SER A 312 -4.70 1.93 -11.97
CA SER A 312 -3.48 2.48 -12.52
C SER A 312 -2.32 2.26 -11.53
N PRO A 313 -1.25 1.56 -11.93
CA PRO A 313 -0.16 1.26 -11.02
C PRO A 313 0.44 2.57 -10.50
N GLU A 314 0.46 2.76 -9.20
CA GLU A 314 1.17 3.86 -8.59
C GLU A 314 2.67 3.64 -8.79
N VAL A 315 3.27 4.48 -9.64
CA VAL A 315 4.68 4.43 -9.93
C VAL A 315 5.43 5.16 -8.82
N VAL A 316 5.90 4.43 -7.83
CA VAL A 316 6.78 4.99 -6.80
C VAL A 316 8.18 5.16 -7.38
N VAL A 317 8.55 6.42 -7.56
CA VAL A 317 9.84 6.83 -8.12
C VAL A 317 10.84 7.00 -6.98
N THR A 318 11.75 6.04 -6.81
CA THR A 318 12.78 6.10 -5.76
C THR A 318 14.14 6.47 -6.34
N ASP A 319 14.70 7.60 -5.90
CA ASP A 319 16.06 8.03 -6.26
C ASP A 319 17.10 7.15 -5.54
N ARG A 320 17.91 6.38 -6.29
CA ARG A 320 19.04 5.61 -5.73
C ARG A 320 20.40 6.08 -6.25
N PRO A 321 20.89 7.26 -5.83
CA PRO A 321 22.17 7.80 -6.26
C PRO A 321 23.39 7.16 -5.56
N ALA A 322 23.19 6.37 -4.50
CA ALA A 322 24.25 5.92 -3.60
C ALA A 322 25.39 5.18 -4.30
N GLY A 323 25.09 4.27 -5.24
CA GLY A 323 26.10 3.51 -5.99
C GLY A 323 26.96 4.42 -6.88
N TRP A 324 26.37 5.33 -7.59
CA TRP A 324 27.05 6.26 -8.48
C TRP A 324 27.82 7.34 -7.73
N PHE A 325 27.32 7.74 -6.58
CA PHE A 325 28.05 8.63 -5.67
C PHE A 325 29.35 7.99 -5.19
N LEU A 326 29.32 6.70 -4.85
CA LEU A 326 30.50 5.94 -4.44
C LEU A 326 31.52 5.84 -5.58
N VAL A 327 31.08 5.63 -6.82
CA VAL A 327 31.94 5.64 -8.02
C VAL A 327 32.63 7.01 -8.20
N ALA A 328 31.88 8.10 -8.05
CA ALA A 328 32.43 9.46 -8.15
C ALA A 328 33.51 9.72 -7.07
N VAL A 329 33.22 9.33 -5.82
CA VAL A 329 34.16 9.47 -4.69
C VAL A 329 35.42 8.67 -4.91
N LEU A 330 35.34 7.43 -5.41
CA LEU A 330 36.50 6.61 -5.75
C LEU A 330 37.35 7.24 -6.85
N GLY A 331 36.71 7.82 -7.87
CA GLY A 331 37.42 8.57 -8.93
C GLY A 331 38.21 9.74 -8.39
N VAL A 332 37.60 10.54 -7.50
CA VAL A 332 38.27 11.69 -6.84
C VAL A 332 39.40 11.20 -5.91
N ALA A 333 39.18 10.14 -5.13
CA ALA A 333 40.18 9.58 -4.26
C ALA A 333 41.41 9.10 -5.05
N LEU A 334 41.19 8.44 -6.20
CA LEU A 334 42.28 8.04 -7.11
C LEU A 334 43.06 9.25 -7.61
N LEU A 335 42.38 10.34 -8.01
CA LEU A 335 43.04 11.59 -8.45
C LEU A 335 43.93 12.18 -7.34
N LEU A 336 43.44 12.21 -6.09
CA LEU A 336 44.19 12.73 -4.95
C LEU A 336 45.43 11.91 -4.65
N VAL A 337 45.34 10.58 -4.70
CA VAL A 337 46.45 9.65 -4.49
C VAL A 337 47.52 9.83 -5.59
N VAL A 338 47.09 9.94 -6.87
CA VAL A 338 48.00 10.15 -7.98
C VAL A 338 48.67 11.53 -7.89
N ALA A 339 47.90 12.59 -7.56
CA ALA A 339 48.42 13.91 -7.38
C ALA A 339 49.48 14.02 -6.26
N TRP A 340 49.25 13.26 -5.17
CA TRP A 340 50.21 13.16 -4.07
C TRP A 340 51.51 12.47 -4.54
N ARG A 341 51.36 11.35 -5.28
CA ARG A 341 52.50 10.58 -5.82
C ARG A 341 53.33 11.35 -6.87
N VAL A 342 52.74 12.31 -7.57
CA VAL A 342 53.46 13.17 -8.54
C VAL A 342 54.34 14.19 -7.83
N LYS A 343 53.96 14.60 -6.61
CA LYS A 343 54.73 15.59 -5.82
C LYS A 343 55.95 14.96 -5.10
N GLU A 344 55.98 13.66 -4.92
CA GLU A 344 57.16 12.90 -4.40
C GLU A 344 58.04 12.46 -5.57
#